data_4341030570abc4885d6a4a3459cf3c1a
#
_entry.id   4341030570abc4885d6a4a3459cf3c1a
#
_cell.length_a   1.000
_cell.length_b   1.000
_cell.length_c   1.000
_cell.angle_alpha   90.00
_cell.angle_beta   90.00
_cell.angle_gamma   90.00
#
_symmetry.space_group_name_H-M   'P 1'
#
loop_
_entity.id
_entity.type
_entity.pdbx_description
1 polymer ?
#
loop_
_entity_poly.entity_id
_entity_poly.type
_entity_poly.pdbx_seq_one_letter_code
_entity_poly.pdbx_strand_id
1 'polypeptide(L)'
;MLIEYKSVNVNQTDGKDILSAVDFTVNEGEFIYLIGRVGTGKSSLLKTMYFELDVENAEKALVFNCDITTLKRKHVPALRRQMGIIFQDFQLHSDRSVRKNLEFVLKATGWKKKTEIENRIKEVLAEVGMDEKIDCMPYELSGGEQQRIAIARAILNKPKIIIADEPTGNLDPETAENIIRLLREISQTGTSVVMSTHNLPLLDKYPGIVYRCANGRLEEVTNDFNKIKMEFD
;
A
#
# COMPACT_ATOMS: atom_id res chain seq x y z
N MET A 1 -16.08 6.33 3.68
CA MET A 1 -15.39 6.08 2.40
C MET A 1 -14.06 6.79 2.44
N LEU A 2 -12.97 6.09 2.09
CA LEU A 2 -11.60 6.63 2.12
C LEU A 2 -11.14 7.11 0.73
N ILE A 3 -11.48 6.35 -0.31
CA ILE A 3 -11.19 6.70 -1.71
C ILE A 3 -12.47 6.53 -2.52
N GLU A 4 -12.73 7.47 -3.43
CA GLU A 4 -13.83 7.41 -4.38
C GLU A 4 -13.38 7.98 -5.72
N TYR A 5 -13.20 7.10 -6.68
CA TYR A 5 -12.87 7.40 -8.08
C TYR A 5 -14.07 7.08 -8.95
N LYS A 6 -14.45 8.01 -9.81
CA LYS A 6 -15.48 7.85 -10.81
C LYS A 6 -14.99 8.40 -12.14
N SER A 7 -14.96 7.55 -13.14
CA SER A 7 -14.46 7.86 -14.49
C SER A 7 -13.07 8.53 -14.48
N VAL A 8 -12.14 8.01 -13.67
CA VAL A 8 -10.78 8.53 -13.54
C VAL A 8 -9.92 7.98 -14.67
N ASN A 9 -9.18 8.86 -15.35
CA ASN A 9 -8.12 8.45 -16.27
C ASN A 9 -6.76 8.49 -15.57
N VAL A 10 -6.01 7.39 -15.70
CA VAL A 10 -4.66 7.25 -15.15
C VAL A 10 -3.66 7.29 -16.30
N ASN A 11 -2.85 8.33 -16.34
CA ASN A 11 -1.90 8.59 -17.42
C ASN A 11 -0.46 8.42 -16.93
N GLN A 12 0.45 8.08 -17.84
CA GLN A 12 1.89 8.22 -17.56
C GLN A 12 2.30 9.69 -17.59
N THR A 13 3.47 9.98 -17.07
CA THR A 13 4.08 11.33 -17.09
C THR A 13 4.30 11.88 -18.50
N ASP A 14 4.33 11.03 -19.52
CA ASP A 14 4.39 11.39 -20.94
C ASP A 14 3.00 11.59 -21.58
N GLY A 15 1.93 11.51 -20.79
CA GLY A 15 0.55 11.69 -21.23
C GLY A 15 -0.10 10.46 -21.87
N LYS A 16 0.55 9.31 -21.88
CA LYS A 16 -0.04 8.07 -22.41
C LYS A 16 -1.04 7.50 -21.43
N ASP A 17 -2.25 7.18 -21.92
CA ASP A 17 -3.30 6.52 -21.14
C ASP A 17 -2.87 5.12 -20.73
N ILE A 18 -2.98 4.82 -19.44
CA ILE A 18 -2.72 3.51 -18.84
C ILE A 18 -4.03 2.81 -18.49
N LEU A 19 -4.91 3.52 -17.77
CA LEU A 19 -6.25 3.08 -17.43
C LEU A 19 -7.22 4.21 -17.73
N SER A 20 -8.36 3.86 -18.33
CA SER A 20 -9.40 4.83 -18.72
C SER A 20 -10.71 4.52 -17.99
N ALA A 21 -11.42 5.58 -17.62
CA ALA A 21 -12.73 5.52 -16.98
C ALA A 21 -12.74 4.58 -15.76
N VAL A 22 -11.78 4.74 -14.84
CA VAL A 22 -11.65 3.94 -13.64
C VAL A 22 -12.73 4.33 -12.64
N ASP A 23 -13.57 3.35 -12.27
CA ASP A 23 -14.45 3.41 -11.11
C ASP A 23 -13.85 2.54 -10.00
N PHE A 24 -13.56 3.14 -8.85
CA PHE A 24 -12.88 2.46 -7.75
C PHE A 24 -13.25 3.09 -6.41
N THR A 25 -13.61 2.27 -5.44
CA THR A 25 -13.97 2.73 -4.10
C THR A 25 -13.23 1.95 -3.04
N VAL A 26 -12.90 2.65 -1.94
CA VAL A 26 -12.35 2.05 -0.72
C VAL A 26 -13.13 2.56 0.48
N ASN A 27 -13.76 1.66 1.22
CA ASN A 27 -14.39 1.96 2.50
C ASN A 27 -13.48 1.58 3.67
N GLU A 28 -13.83 2.03 4.87
CA GLU A 28 -13.07 1.70 6.08
C GLU A 28 -13.12 0.19 6.37
N GLY A 29 -11.97 -0.38 6.72
CA GLY A 29 -11.84 -1.80 7.06
C GLY A 29 -11.82 -2.77 5.87
N GLU A 30 -11.90 -2.29 4.62
CA GLU A 30 -11.83 -3.15 3.45
C GLU A 30 -10.41 -3.63 3.16
N PHE A 31 -10.32 -4.87 2.66
CA PHE A 31 -9.09 -5.44 2.12
C PHE A 31 -9.28 -5.71 0.63
N ILE A 32 -8.54 -4.97 -0.20
CA ILE A 32 -8.70 -4.94 -1.65
C ILE A 32 -7.44 -5.43 -2.33
N TYR A 33 -7.61 -6.31 -3.31
CA TYR A 33 -6.57 -6.79 -4.20
C TYR A 33 -6.70 -6.15 -5.58
N LEU A 34 -5.61 -5.63 -6.11
CA LEU A 34 -5.47 -5.25 -7.51
C LEU A 34 -4.68 -6.34 -8.24
N ILE A 35 -5.33 -7.08 -9.13
CA ILE A 35 -4.71 -8.15 -9.90
C ILE A 35 -4.56 -7.76 -11.38
N GLY A 36 -3.68 -8.44 -12.09
CA GLY A 36 -3.43 -8.21 -13.52
C GLY A 36 -1.98 -8.46 -13.87
N ARG A 37 -1.70 -8.62 -15.17
CA ARG A 37 -0.34 -8.83 -15.69
C ARG A 37 0.56 -7.65 -15.37
N VAL A 38 1.88 -7.86 -15.45
CA VAL A 38 2.86 -6.77 -15.34
C VAL A 38 2.59 -5.75 -16.45
N GLY A 39 2.67 -4.46 -16.10
CA GLY A 39 2.44 -3.36 -17.05
C GLY A 39 0.98 -2.97 -17.29
N THR A 40 -0.01 -3.59 -16.62
CA THR A 40 -1.45 -3.26 -16.80
C THR A 40 -1.92 -2.02 -16.04
N GLY A 41 -1.05 -1.35 -15.28
CA GLY A 41 -1.38 -0.08 -14.62
C GLY A 41 -1.68 -0.19 -13.13
N LYS A 42 -1.51 -1.36 -12.47
CA LYS A 42 -1.74 -1.53 -11.02
C LYS A 42 -0.95 -0.51 -10.19
N SER A 43 0.37 -0.46 -10.37
CA SER A 43 1.24 0.49 -9.66
C SER A 43 0.91 1.94 -9.97
N SER A 44 0.53 2.24 -11.22
CA SER A 44 0.13 3.60 -11.62
C SER A 44 -1.17 4.02 -10.91
N LEU A 45 -2.15 3.13 -10.83
CA LEU A 45 -3.37 3.39 -10.06
C LEU A 45 -3.06 3.62 -8.57
N LEU A 46 -2.22 2.77 -7.96
CA LEU A 46 -1.79 2.98 -6.57
C LEU A 46 -1.10 4.34 -6.38
N LYS A 47 -0.25 4.76 -7.33
CA LYS A 47 0.48 6.03 -7.30
C LYS A 47 -0.43 7.26 -7.31
N THR A 48 -1.60 7.18 -7.94
CA THR A 48 -2.59 8.26 -7.87
C THR A 48 -3.15 8.41 -6.46
N MET A 49 -3.36 7.30 -5.73
CA MET A 49 -3.97 7.31 -4.40
C MET A 49 -3.08 8.03 -3.36
N TYR A 50 -1.75 7.93 -3.51
CA TYR A 50 -0.81 8.62 -2.61
C TYR A 50 -0.08 9.79 -3.26
N PHE A 51 -0.64 10.33 -4.36
CA PHE A 51 -0.23 11.59 -5.01
C PHE A 51 1.20 11.59 -5.56
N GLU A 52 1.69 10.46 -6.04
CA GLU A 52 2.93 10.39 -6.82
C GLU A 52 2.66 10.59 -8.30
N LEU A 53 1.47 10.17 -8.76
CA LEU A 53 0.96 10.40 -10.10
C LEU A 53 -0.28 11.28 -10.01
N ASP A 54 -0.30 12.36 -10.80
CA ASP A 54 -1.42 13.30 -10.83
C ASP A 54 -2.62 12.69 -11.59
N VAL A 55 -3.84 13.10 -11.24
CA VAL A 55 -5.09 12.78 -11.93
C VAL A 55 -5.59 14.06 -12.59
N GLU A 56 -5.62 14.07 -13.92
CA GLU A 56 -6.00 15.27 -14.68
C GLU A 56 -7.49 15.28 -15.05
N ASN A 57 -8.04 14.11 -15.42
CA ASN A 57 -9.40 13.97 -15.92
C ASN A 57 -10.17 12.92 -15.10
N ALA A 58 -11.25 13.36 -14.47
CA ALA A 58 -12.15 12.54 -13.69
C ALA A 58 -13.54 13.18 -13.59
N GLU A 59 -14.60 12.37 -13.48
CA GLU A 59 -15.90 12.85 -13.01
C GLU A 59 -15.81 13.15 -11.50
N LYS A 60 -15.12 12.28 -10.75
CA LYS A 60 -14.87 12.42 -9.32
C LYS A 60 -13.58 11.70 -8.94
N ALA A 61 -12.72 12.37 -8.20
CA ALA A 61 -11.50 11.76 -7.67
C ALA A 61 -11.26 12.26 -6.23
N LEU A 62 -11.78 11.54 -5.24
CA LEU A 62 -11.66 11.89 -3.84
C LEU A 62 -10.76 10.93 -3.09
N VAL A 63 -9.87 11.48 -2.25
CA VAL A 63 -9.11 10.75 -1.26
C VAL A 63 -9.29 11.47 0.08
N PHE A 64 -9.83 10.79 1.09
CA PHE A 64 -10.21 11.35 2.39
C PHE A 64 -11.12 12.59 2.25
N ASN A 65 -12.11 12.53 1.36
CA ASN A 65 -13.00 13.62 0.98
C ASN A 65 -12.32 14.86 0.36
N CYS A 66 -11.02 14.75 0.01
CA CYS A 66 -10.31 15.81 -0.71
C CYS A 66 -10.29 15.48 -2.20
N ASP A 67 -10.72 16.44 -3.03
CA ASP A 67 -10.61 16.34 -4.48
C ASP A 67 -9.13 16.44 -4.89
N ILE A 68 -8.60 15.35 -5.46
CA ILE A 68 -7.19 15.25 -5.82
C ILE A 68 -6.86 15.92 -7.16
N THR A 69 -7.85 16.21 -8.00
CA THR A 69 -7.64 16.92 -9.27
C THR A 69 -7.25 18.40 -9.07
N THR A 70 -7.70 18.97 -7.94
CA THR A 70 -7.45 20.37 -7.57
C THR A 70 -6.50 20.53 -6.40
N LEU A 71 -5.99 19.42 -5.87
CA LEU A 71 -5.16 19.39 -4.67
C LEU A 71 -3.83 20.12 -4.87
N LYS A 72 -3.58 21.16 -4.08
CA LYS A 72 -2.29 21.84 -4.09
C LYS A 72 -1.21 21.00 -3.41
N ARG A 73 -0.02 20.91 -3.99
CA ARG A 73 1.12 20.09 -3.49
C ARG A 73 1.47 20.33 -2.01
N LYS A 74 1.27 21.55 -1.49
CA LYS A 74 1.50 21.88 -0.08
C LYS A 74 0.61 21.11 0.91
N HIS A 75 -0.54 20.57 0.47
CA HIS A 75 -1.48 19.80 1.31
C HIS A 75 -1.22 18.28 1.24
N VAL A 76 -0.48 17.80 0.25
CA VAL A 76 -0.14 16.38 0.08
C VAL A 76 0.49 15.75 1.33
N PRO A 77 1.46 16.39 2.03
CA PRO A 77 2.06 15.80 3.24
C PRO A 77 1.04 15.51 4.34
N ALA A 78 0.01 16.34 4.49
CA ALA A 78 -1.04 16.14 5.51
C ALA A 78 -1.93 14.93 5.19
N LEU A 79 -2.19 14.67 3.91
CA LEU A 79 -2.95 13.50 3.46
C LEU A 79 -2.09 12.22 3.57
N ARG A 80 -0.82 12.27 3.12
CA ARG A 80 0.10 11.13 3.22
C ARG A 80 0.34 10.66 4.67
N ARG A 81 0.23 11.54 5.67
CA ARG A 81 0.32 11.13 7.09
C ARG A 81 -0.80 10.17 7.52
N GLN A 82 -1.94 10.16 6.80
CA GLN A 82 -3.06 9.28 7.05
C GLN A 82 -2.95 7.94 6.29
N MET A 83 -1.85 7.74 5.54
CA MET A 83 -1.60 6.56 4.72
C MET A 83 -0.33 5.85 5.17
N GLY A 84 -0.33 4.53 5.09
CA GLY A 84 0.87 3.71 5.08
C GLY A 84 1.19 3.31 3.64
N ILE A 85 2.44 3.47 3.22
CA ILE A 85 2.86 3.09 1.86
C ILE A 85 3.92 2.00 1.98
N ILE A 86 3.69 0.89 1.29
CA ILE A 86 4.61 -0.25 1.22
C ILE A 86 5.02 -0.42 -0.25
N PHE A 87 6.32 -0.35 -0.50
CA PHE A 87 6.91 -0.48 -1.84
C PHE A 87 7.43 -1.90 -2.07
N GLN A 88 7.52 -2.31 -3.32
CA GLN A 88 8.01 -3.63 -3.73
C GLN A 88 9.46 -3.89 -3.30
N ASP A 89 10.30 -2.86 -3.28
CA ASP A 89 11.75 -2.91 -2.98
C ASP A 89 12.09 -2.44 -1.57
N PHE A 90 11.15 -2.54 -0.62
CA PHE A 90 11.24 -2.15 0.78
C PHE A 90 11.54 -0.66 1.02
N GLN A 91 12.39 -0.04 0.23
CA GLN A 91 12.87 1.35 0.32
C GLN A 91 13.31 1.76 1.74
N LEU A 92 14.09 0.90 2.39
CA LEU A 92 14.77 1.21 3.64
C LEU A 92 16.07 1.98 3.36
N HIS A 93 16.36 2.97 4.18
CA HIS A 93 17.65 3.66 4.12
C HIS A 93 18.76 2.72 4.58
N SER A 94 19.62 2.29 3.67
CA SER A 94 20.68 1.31 3.91
C SER A 94 21.80 1.80 4.83
N ASP A 95 21.96 3.12 4.96
CA ASP A 95 22.92 3.80 5.82
C ASP A 95 22.43 4.00 7.27
N ARG A 96 21.24 3.49 7.61
CA ARG A 96 20.57 3.69 8.90
C ARG A 96 20.05 2.39 9.48
N SER A 97 20.17 2.23 10.81
CA SER A 97 19.55 1.11 11.51
C SER A 97 18.02 1.17 11.41
N VAL A 98 17.36 0.04 11.74
CA VAL A 98 15.88 -0.06 11.82
C VAL A 98 15.32 1.08 12.66
N ARG A 99 15.83 1.28 13.87
CA ARG A 99 15.46 2.41 14.77
C ARG A 99 15.48 3.74 14.03
N LYS A 100 16.59 4.06 13.36
CA LYS A 100 16.77 5.34 12.66
C LYS A 100 15.89 5.48 11.42
N ASN A 101 15.60 4.38 10.73
CA ASN A 101 14.64 4.36 9.63
C ASN A 101 13.23 4.77 10.13
N LEU A 102 12.77 4.19 11.22
CA LEU A 102 11.46 4.48 11.80
C LEU A 102 11.40 5.88 12.44
N GLU A 103 12.45 6.25 13.20
CA GLU A 103 12.58 7.57 13.82
C GLU A 103 12.52 8.70 12.77
N PHE A 104 13.16 8.50 11.63
CA PHE A 104 13.16 9.47 10.54
C PHE A 104 11.74 9.80 10.08
N VAL A 105 10.89 8.79 9.87
CA VAL A 105 9.50 8.99 9.43
C VAL A 105 8.69 9.71 10.51
N LEU A 106 8.81 9.32 11.79
CA LEU A 106 8.08 9.98 12.87
C LEU A 106 8.46 11.46 12.98
N LYS A 107 9.76 11.78 12.91
CA LYS A 107 10.22 13.18 12.91
C LYS A 107 9.72 13.96 11.70
N ALA A 108 9.79 13.38 10.51
CA ALA A 108 9.28 14.00 9.27
C ALA A 108 7.77 14.24 9.31
N THR A 109 7.03 13.41 10.05
CA THR A 109 5.58 13.56 10.22
C THR A 109 5.17 14.43 11.43
N GLY A 110 6.14 15.03 12.13
CA GLY A 110 5.89 16.08 13.12
C GLY A 110 5.96 15.62 14.58
N TRP A 111 6.39 14.38 14.85
CA TRP A 111 6.62 13.93 16.22
C TRP A 111 7.86 14.63 16.79
N LYS A 112 7.77 15.15 18.03
CA LYS A 112 8.83 15.97 18.63
C LYS A 112 9.42 15.35 19.90
N LYS A 113 8.62 14.63 20.69
CA LYS A 113 9.06 14.11 21.98
C LYS A 113 9.76 12.77 21.79
N LYS A 114 11.03 12.72 22.20
CA LYS A 114 11.90 11.54 22.08
C LYS A 114 11.28 10.29 22.71
N THR A 115 10.67 10.44 23.88
CA THR A 115 10.03 9.32 24.61
C THR A 115 8.81 8.75 23.85
N GLU A 116 7.98 9.61 23.24
CA GLU A 116 6.83 9.18 22.45
C GLU A 116 7.28 8.45 21.16
N ILE A 117 8.33 8.98 20.50
CA ILE A 117 8.95 8.36 19.32
C ILE A 117 9.49 6.98 19.67
N GLU A 118 10.27 6.85 20.75
CA GLU A 118 10.86 5.59 21.17
C GLU A 118 9.79 4.55 21.53
N ASN A 119 8.74 4.95 22.24
CA ASN A 119 7.64 4.07 22.59
C ASN A 119 6.89 3.60 21.33
N ARG A 120 6.61 4.50 20.37
CA ARG A 120 5.93 4.13 19.13
C ARG A 120 6.77 3.19 18.26
N ILE A 121 8.09 3.39 18.22
CA ILE A 121 8.98 2.46 17.49
C ILE A 121 8.90 1.06 18.09
N LYS A 122 8.97 0.93 19.42
CA LYS A 122 8.86 -0.37 20.10
C LYS A 122 7.49 -1.02 19.86
N GLU A 123 6.42 -0.24 19.97
CA GLU A 123 5.06 -0.71 19.72
C GLU A 123 4.93 -1.32 18.30
N VAL A 124 5.32 -0.60 17.25
CA VAL A 124 5.19 -1.12 15.89
C VAL A 124 6.12 -2.28 15.58
N LEU A 125 7.30 -2.34 16.20
CA LEU A 125 8.20 -3.47 16.04
C LEU A 125 7.64 -4.73 16.71
N ALA A 126 7.00 -4.60 17.87
CA ALA A 126 6.27 -5.70 18.50
C ALA A 126 5.10 -6.17 17.63
N GLU A 127 4.31 -5.23 17.06
CA GLU A 127 3.19 -5.55 16.15
C GLU A 127 3.64 -6.40 14.94
N VAL A 128 4.86 -6.19 14.45
CA VAL A 128 5.38 -6.95 13.29
C VAL A 128 6.35 -8.08 13.68
N GLY A 129 6.59 -8.32 15.00
CA GLY A 129 7.48 -9.37 15.50
C GLY A 129 8.95 -9.13 15.20
N MET A 130 9.41 -7.88 15.33
CA MET A 130 10.78 -7.44 15.00
C MET A 130 11.49 -6.70 16.14
N ASP A 131 11.08 -6.91 17.39
CA ASP A 131 11.62 -6.21 18.57
C ASP A 131 13.14 -6.33 18.69
N GLU A 132 13.66 -7.55 18.48
CA GLU A 132 15.09 -7.84 18.64
C GLU A 132 15.96 -7.23 17.54
N LYS A 133 15.36 -6.76 16.44
CA LYS A 133 16.06 -6.24 15.26
C LYS A 133 16.17 -4.71 15.23
N ILE A 134 15.78 -4.05 16.30
CA ILE A 134 15.66 -2.57 16.37
C ILE A 134 16.97 -1.83 16.04
N ASP A 135 18.12 -2.38 16.38
CA ASP A 135 19.44 -1.77 16.14
C ASP A 135 20.18 -2.35 14.93
N CYS A 136 19.58 -3.38 14.24
CA CYS A 136 20.15 -3.97 13.03
C CYS A 136 20.15 -2.98 11.86
N MET A 137 21.08 -3.16 10.93
CA MET A 137 21.11 -2.47 9.65
C MET A 137 20.26 -3.26 8.62
N PRO A 138 19.65 -2.60 7.59
CA PRO A 138 18.86 -3.30 6.59
C PRO A 138 19.57 -4.47 5.90
N TYR A 139 20.87 -4.37 5.64
CA TYR A 139 21.65 -5.43 5.01
C TYR A 139 21.89 -6.65 5.91
N GLU A 140 21.61 -6.56 7.21
CA GLU A 140 21.68 -7.67 8.17
C GLU A 140 20.34 -8.43 8.25
N LEU A 141 19.31 -7.97 7.53
CA LEU A 141 17.96 -8.51 7.54
C LEU A 141 17.69 -9.34 6.27
N SER A 142 16.99 -10.45 6.44
CA SER A 142 16.40 -11.20 5.31
C SER A 142 15.36 -10.35 4.57
N GLY A 143 14.97 -10.73 3.36
CA GLY A 143 13.93 -10.03 2.60
C GLY A 143 12.59 -9.94 3.34
N GLY A 144 12.19 -11.04 4.00
CA GLY A 144 10.97 -11.07 4.82
C GLY A 144 11.06 -10.15 6.06
N GLU A 145 12.21 -10.08 6.72
CA GLU A 145 12.45 -9.16 7.83
C GLU A 145 12.44 -7.69 7.36
N GLN A 146 13.06 -7.39 6.21
CA GLN A 146 13.01 -6.05 5.62
C GLN A 146 11.57 -5.65 5.29
N GLN A 147 10.77 -6.57 4.77
CA GLN A 147 9.34 -6.32 4.50
C GLN A 147 8.55 -6.05 5.78
N ARG A 148 8.79 -6.80 6.86
CA ARG A 148 8.19 -6.52 8.16
C ARG A 148 8.56 -5.13 8.68
N ILE A 149 9.80 -4.69 8.51
CA ILE A 149 10.22 -3.32 8.87
C ILE A 149 9.55 -2.28 7.95
N ALA A 150 9.37 -2.55 6.67
CA ALA A 150 8.62 -1.67 5.76
C ALA A 150 7.14 -1.54 6.19
N ILE A 151 6.53 -2.64 6.66
CA ILE A 151 5.17 -2.63 7.25
C ILE A 151 5.17 -1.83 8.56
N ALA A 152 6.12 -2.06 9.48
CA ALA A 152 6.25 -1.29 10.72
C ALA A 152 6.33 0.22 10.42
N ARG A 153 7.12 0.61 9.42
CA ARG A 153 7.22 1.99 8.94
C ARG A 153 5.87 2.53 8.44
N ALA A 154 5.12 1.72 7.70
CA ALA A 154 3.83 2.12 7.16
C ALA A 154 2.77 2.37 8.24
N ILE A 155 2.81 1.62 9.35
CA ILE A 155 1.81 1.75 10.45
C ILE A 155 2.20 2.74 11.55
N LEU A 156 3.37 3.42 11.46
CA LEU A 156 3.86 4.36 12.47
C LEU A 156 2.84 5.44 12.88
N ASN A 157 2.17 6.03 11.91
CA ASN A 157 1.20 7.10 12.13
C ASN A 157 -0.25 6.61 12.32
N LYS A 158 -0.46 5.32 12.58
CA LYS A 158 -1.82 4.72 12.68
C LYS A 158 -2.68 5.09 11.48
N PRO A 159 -2.28 4.68 10.26
CA PRO A 159 -2.93 5.11 9.03
C PRO A 159 -4.36 4.56 8.94
N LYS A 160 -5.22 5.28 8.20
CA LYS A 160 -6.56 4.80 7.84
C LYS A 160 -6.53 3.77 6.73
N ILE A 161 -5.50 3.84 5.88
CA ILE A 161 -5.31 2.96 4.73
C ILE A 161 -3.83 2.62 4.55
N ILE A 162 -3.55 1.38 4.20
CA ILE A 162 -2.26 0.93 3.69
C ILE A 162 -2.38 0.70 2.19
N ILE A 163 -1.47 1.29 1.43
CA ILE A 163 -1.33 1.10 -0.01
C ILE A 163 -0.04 0.33 -0.24
N ALA A 164 -0.13 -0.89 -0.77
CA ALA A 164 1.00 -1.80 -0.94
C ALA A 164 1.18 -2.21 -2.40
N ASP A 165 2.32 -1.90 -2.97
CA ASP A 165 2.65 -2.30 -4.33
C ASP A 165 3.50 -3.57 -4.30
N GLU A 166 2.90 -4.70 -4.70
CA GLU A 166 3.49 -6.04 -4.72
C GLU A 166 4.31 -6.40 -3.46
N PRO A 167 3.71 -6.31 -2.25
CA PRO A 167 4.45 -6.44 -0.99
C PRO A 167 5.05 -7.84 -0.75
N THR A 168 4.76 -8.80 -1.61
CA THR A 168 5.23 -10.19 -1.53
C THR A 168 6.03 -10.63 -2.76
N GLY A 169 6.24 -9.73 -3.74
CA GLY A 169 6.80 -10.09 -5.05
C GLY A 169 8.23 -10.64 -5.02
N ASN A 170 9.02 -10.29 -4.01
CA ASN A 170 10.43 -10.69 -3.87
C ASN A 170 10.65 -11.72 -2.74
N LEU A 171 9.58 -12.40 -2.28
CA LEU A 171 9.62 -13.31 -1.14
C LEU A 171 9.29 -14.74 -1.56
N ASP A 172 9.84 -15.71 -0.84
CA ASP A 172 9.44 -17.10 -0.97
C ASP A 172 7.97 -17.29 -0.55
N PRO A 173 7.31 -18.38 -0.99
CA PRO A 173 5.87 -18.57 -0.76
C PRO A 173 5.46 -18.57 0.72
N GLU A 174 6.26 -19.14 1.62
CA GLU A 174 5.96 -19.20 3.04
C GLU A 174 6.06 -17.81 3.68
N THR A 175 7.13 -17.09 3.37
CA THR A 175 7.31 -15.71 3.83
C THR A 175 6.22 -14.79 3.28
N ALA A 176 5.85 -14.94 1.99
CA ALA A 176 4.78 -14.19 1.36
C ALA A 176 3.45 -14.38 2.09
N GLU A 177 3.10 -15.63 2.44
CA GLU A 177 1.89 -15.94 3.21
C GLU A 177 1.91 -15.28 4.59
N ASN A 178 3.06 -15.30 5.28
CA ASN A 178 3.22 -14.64 6.58
C ASN A 178 3.03 -13.12 6.49
N ILE A 179 3.46 -12.48 5.40
CA ILE A 179 3.25 -11.04 5.17
C ILE A 179 1.77 -10.73 4.93
N ILE A 180 1.07 -11.54 4.13
CA ILE A 180 -0.38 -11.33 3.90
C ILE A 180 -1.16 -11.50 5.21
N ARG A 181 -0.82 -12.52 6.02
CA ARG A 181 -1.44 -12.72 7.32
C ARG A 181 -1.26 -11.49 8.22
N LEU A 182 -0.04 -10.96 8.31
CA LEU A 182 0.25 -9.75 9.07
C LEU A 182 -0.57 -8.54 8.60
N LEU A 183 -0.65 -8.32 7.28
CA LEU A 183 -1.49 -7.24 6.73
C LEU A 183 -2.97 -7.45 7.02
N ARG A 184 -3.44 -8.69 7.07
CA ARG A 184 -4.81 -9.04 7.47
C ARG A 184 -5.06 -8.73 8.95
N GLU A 185 -4.16 -9.11 9.83
CA GLU A 185 -4.23 -8.81 11.26
C GLU A 185 -4.31 -7.29 11.48
N ILE A 186 -3.46 -6.52 10.80
CA ILE A 186 -3.52 -5.05 10.82
C ILE A 186 -4.88 -4.53 10.29
N SER A 187 -5.39 -5.10 9.21
CA SER A 187 -6.69 -4.70 8.65
C SER A 187 -7.84 -4.94 9.63
N GLN A 188 -7.81 -6.01 10.39
CA GLN A 188 -8.84 -6.32 11.41
C GLN A 188 -8.88 -5.29 12.54
N THR A 189 -7.83 -4.48 12.74
CA THR A 189 -7.85 -3.36 13.69
C THR A 189 -8.53 -2.10 13.14
N GLY A 190 -9.06 -2.14 11.91
CA GLY A 190 -9.81 -1.04 11.28
C GLY A 190 -9.04 -0.29 10.19
N THR A 191 -7.79 -0.64 9.91
CA THR A 191 -7.00 -0.07 8.82
C THR A 191 -7.39 -0.75 7.49
N SER A 192 -7.80 0.01 6.49
CA SER A 192 -8.06 -0.55 5.16
C SER A 192 -6.76 -0.90 4.44
N VAL A 193 -6.77 -1.90 3.58
CA VAL A 193 -5.60 -2.31 2.80
C VAL A 193 -5.97 -2.38 1.31
N VAL A 194 -5.20 -1.72 0.47
CA VAL A 194 -5.23 -1.87 -0.99
C VAL A 194 -3.86 -2.36 -1.42
N MET A 195 -3.80 -3.55 -2.01
CA MET A 195 -2.53 -4.10 -2.45
C MET A 195 -2.58 -4.64 -3.88
N SER A 196 -1.52 -4.38 -4.65
CA SER A 196 -1.32 -5.08 -5.91
C SER A 196 -0.66 -6.43 -5.67
N THR A 197 -1.03 -7.42 -6.47
CA THR A 197 -0.38 -8.74 -6.45
C THR A 197 -0.59 -9.50 -7.76
N HIS A 198 0.34 -10.37 -8.08
CA HIS A 198 0.21 -11.39 -9.12
C HIS A 198 0.11 -12.82 -8.51
N ASN A 199 0.19 -12.95 -7.18
CA ASN A 199 0.11 -14.23 -6.48
C ASN A 199 -1.35 -14.60 -6.18
N LEU A 200 -2.05 -15.13 -7.18
CA LEU A 200 -3.48 -15.47 -7.09
C LEU A 200 -3.81 -16.55 -6.05
N PRO A 201 -2.99 -17.60 -5.82
CA PRO A 201 -3.24 -18.60 -4.78
C PRO A 201 -3.43 -18.02 -3.37
N LEU A 202 -2.82 -16.87 -3.06
CA LEU A 202 -2.99 -16.23 -1.76
C LEU A 202 -4.40 -15.67 -1.54
N LEU A 203 -5.11 -15.29 -2.62
CA LEU A 203 -6.46 -14.74 -2.52
C LEU A 203 -7.48 -15.80 -2.09
N ASP A 204 -7.25 -17.08 -2.41
CA ASP A 204 -8.12 -18.18 -1.96
C ASP A 204 -8.07 -18.36 -0.44
N LYS A 205 -6.87 -18.21 0.14
CA LYS A 205 -6.67 -18.34 1.59
C LYS A 205 -7.09 -17.08 2.35
N TYR A 206 -6.93 -15.92 1.71
CA TYR A 206 -7.16 -14.60 2.31
C TYR A 206 -8.14 -13.81 1.45
N PRO A 207 -9.44 -14.14 1.46
CA PRO A 207 -10.43 -13.52 0.57
C PRO A 207 -10.59 -12.02 0.85
N GLY A 208 -10.86 -11.24 -0.19
CA GLY A 208 -11.09 -9.80 -0.16
C GLY A 208 -11.80 -9.34 -1.41
N ILE A 209 -11.99 -8.02 -1.55
CA ILE A 209 -12.50 -7.43 -2.77
C ILE A 209 -11.40 -7.49 -3.83
N VAL A 210 -11.74 -7.94 -5.03
CA VAL A 210 -10.77 -8.14 -6.11
C VAL A 210 -11.12 -7.26 -7.30
N TYR A 211 -10.18 -6.41 -7.68
CA TYR A 211 -10.23 -5.63 -8.91
C TYR A 211 -9.17 -6.14 -9.90
N ARG A 212 -9.56 -6.30 -11.17
CA ARG A 212 -8.68 -6.71 -12.26
C ARG A 212 -8.32 -5.52 -13.14
N CYS A 213 -7.01 -5.28 -13.32
CA CYS A 213 -6.49 -4.36 -14.32
C CYS A 213 -6.20 -5.14 -15.61
N ALA A 214 -6.94 -4.87 -16.67
CA ALA A 214 -6.75 -5.50 -17.99
C ALA A 214 -7.21 -4.56 -19.11
N ASN A 215 -6.53 -4.59 -20.26
CA ASN A 215 -6.92 -3.87 -21.47
C ASN A 215 -7.23 -2.37 -21.26
N GLY A 216 -6.48 -1.71 -20.38
CA GLY A 216 -6.68 -0.30 -20.05
C GLY A 216 -7.92 -0.01 -19.18
N ARG A 217 -8.49 -1.02 -18.54
CA ARG A 217 -9.67 -0.89 -17.67
C ARG A 217 -9.45 -1.52 -16.30
N LEU A 218 -10.25 -1.08 -15.34
CA LEU A 218 -10.36 -1.67 -14.02
C LEU A 218 -11.78 -2.25 -13.85
N GLU A 219 -11.87 -3.50 -13.44
CA GLU A 219 -13.16 -4.20 -13.25
C GLU A 219 -13.15 -4.88 -11.88
N GLU A 220 -14.23 -4.74 -11.11
CA GLU A 220 -14.44 -5.54 -9.90
C GLU A 220 -14.84 -6.95 -10.29
N VAL A 221 -14.08 -7.93 -9.82
CA VAL A 221 -14.22 -9.34 -10.19
C VAL A 221 -14.33 -10.26 -8.97
N THR A 222 -14.70 -9.73 -7.83
CA THR A 222 -14.77 -10.46 -6.54
C THR A 222 -15.59 -11.75 -6.68
N ASN A 223 -16.75 -11.70 -7.30
CA ASN A 223 -17.65 -12.85 -7.46
C ASN A 223 -17.25 -13.81 -8.61
N ASP A 224 -16.45 -13.34 -9.56
CA ASP A 224 -16.02 -14.10 -10.74
C ASP A 224 -14.55 -14.52 -10.67
N PHE A 225 -13.86 -14.26 -9.55
CA PHE A 225 -12.44 -14.49 -9.39
C PHE A 225 -12.00 -15.91 -9.74
N ASN A 226 -12.76 -16.92 -9.33
CA ASN A 226 -12.46 -18.33 -9.63
C ASN A 226 -12.50 -18.67 -11.14
N LYS A 227 -13.32 -17.98 -11.92
CA LYS A 227 -13.36 -18.15 -13.38
C LYS A 227 -12.16 -17.47 -14.04
N ILE A 228 -11.81 -16.27 -13.55
CA ILE A 228 -10.74 -15.45 -14.09
C ILE A 228 -9.36 -16.04 -13.79
N LYS A 229 -9.21 -16.73 -12.66
CA LYS A 229 -7.96 -17.40 -12.28
C LYS A 229 -7.46 -18.35 -13.37
N MET A 230 -8.36 -19.07 -14.06
CA MET A 230 -8.01 -19.98 -15.17
C MET A 230 -7.43 -19.26 -16.39
N GLU A 231 -7.55 -17.94 -16.52
CA GLU A 231 -6.98 -17.17 -17.62
C GLU A 231 -5.52 -16.75 -17.35
N PHE A 232 -5.03 -16.95 -16.13
CA PHE A 232 -3.66 -16.59 -15.69
C PHE A 232 -2.74 -17.80 -15.61
N ASP A 233 -3.29 -19.03 -15.56
CA ASP A 233 -2.57 -20.31 -15.67
C ASP A 233 -2.30 -20.65 -17.14
#